data_a9a36ca898f2ec2b96a81177c48f0064
#
_entry.id   a9a36ca898f2ec2b96a81177c48f0064
#
_cell.length_a   1.000
_cell.length_b   1.000
_cell.length_c   1.000
_cell.angle_alpha   90.00
_cell.angle_beta   90.00
_cell.angle_gamma   90.00
#
_symmetry.space_group_name_H-M   'P 1'
#
loop_
_entity.id
_entity.type
_entity.pdbx_description
1 polymer ?
#
loop_
_entity_poly.entity_id
_entity_poly.type
_entity_poly.pdbx_seq_one_letter_code
_entity_poly.pdbx_strand_id
1 'polypeptide(L)'
;AGNDFTTHFGQKDAIEIILNQPKLNFEPGTEHLYCNSGYILLTTIIERVSGQVFSEFAKEQIFNPLGMKDTRFYDGTESPAKGRVTGYHSDASGDVIRDRTTFYTVGDGGLLTTVDDLHLWDQNFYKDMLLGKATTNLMLTSCKLNSGEDTKYGFGLVFGDYKGLRTIHHAGEWIGYRTDMIRFPDQHFSVICLSNLGSI
;
A
#
# COMPACT_ATOMS: atom_id res chain seq x y z
N ALA A 1 20.41 -13.66 18.75
CA ALA A 1 20.56 -14.03 17.37
C ALA A 1 20.77 -12.75 16.58
N GLY A 2 21.97 -12.55 16.00
CA GLY A 2 22.27 -11.36 15.19
C GLY A 2 21.40 -11.38 13.95
N ASN A 3 20.75 -10.25 13.66
CA ASN A 3 20.01 -10.08 12.42
C ASN A 3 21.00 -10.13 11.27
N ASP A 4 20.91 -11.20 10.48
CA ASP A 4 21.66 -11.31 9.23
C ASP A 4 21.01 -10.39 8.19
N PHE A 5 21.52 -9.16 8.07
CA PHE A 5 21.08 -8.17 7.07
C PHE A 5 21.64 -8.45 5.67
N THR A 6 22.19 -9.64 5.42
CA THR A 6 22.74 -10.03 4.11
C THR A 6 21.73 -10.78 3.24
N THR A 7 20.69 -11.38 3.83
CA THR A 7 19.69 -12.15 3.10
C THR A 7 18.59 -11.23 2.59
N HIS A 8 18.52 -11.03 1.29
CA HIS A 8 17.40 -10.34 0.62
C HIS A 8 16.17 -11.25 0.59
N PHE A 9 15.04 -10.74 1.05
CA PHE A 9 13.73 -11.38 0.93
C PHE A 9 12.89 -10.56 -0.06
N GLY A 10 12.59 -11.13 -1.20
CA GLY A 10 11.90 -10.45 -2.29
C GLY A 10 10.54 -11.05 -2.63
N GLN A 11 9.99 -10.56 -3.73
CA GLN A 11 8.65 -10.96 -4.22
C GLN A 11 8.54 -12.49 -4.43
N LYS A 12 9.57 -13.13 -5.00
CA LYS A 12 9.56 -14.57 -5.27
C LYS A 12 9.50 -15.40 -3.98
N ASP A 13 10.25 -15.00 -2.97
CA ASP A 13 10.28 -15.70 -1.67
C ASP A 13 8.92 -15.61 -0.98
N ALA A 14 8.29 -14.43 -1.03
CA ALA A 14 6.95 -14.22 -0.50
C ALA A 14 5.91 -15.09 -1.21
N ILE A 15 5.95 -15.14 -2.54
CA ILE A 15 5.03 -15.97 -3.34
C ILE A 15 5.22 -17.45 -3.02
N GLU A 16 6.46 -17.93 -2.89
CA GLU A 16 6.74 -19.32 -2.54
C GLU A 16 6.14 -19.69 -1.17
N ILE A 17 6.29 -18.82 -0.18
CA ILE A 17 5.68 -19.03 1.14
C ILE A 17 4.15 -19.05 1.04
N ILE A 18 3.55 -18.16 0.28
CA ILE A 18 2.08 -18.09 0.11
C ILE A 18 1.56 -19.36 -0.56
N LEU A 19 2.22 -19.82 -1.63
CA LEU A 19 1.81 -21.01 -2.38
C LEU A 19 1.97 -22.31 -1.57
N ASN A 20 2.87 -22.35 -0.59
CA ASN A 20 3.09 -23.48 0.29
C ASN A 20 2.12 -23.54 1.49
N GLN A 21 1.16 -22.61 1.60
CA GLN A 21 0.14 -22.68 2.64
C GLN A 21 -0.80 -23.86 2.40
N PRO A 22 -1.02 -24.74 3.39
CA PRO A 22 -1.79 -25.97 3.21
C PRO A 22 -3.30 -25.73 3.06
N LYS A 23 -3.81 -24.60 3.51
CA LYS A 23 -5.24 -24.27 3.49
C LYS A 23 -5.48 -22.77 3.63
N LEU A 24 -6.67 -22.33 3.29
CA LEU A 24 -7.16 -20.97 3.59
C LEU A 24 -7.43 -20.82 5.09
N ASN A 25 -7.42 -19.60 5.60
CA ASN A 25 -7.78 -19.30 6.99
C ASN A 25 -9.28 -19.54 7.25
N PHE A 26 -10.12 -19.28 6.25
CA PHE A 26 -11.57 -19.45 6.27
C PHE A 26 -12.10 -19.64 4.84
N GLU A 27 -13.34 -20.06 4.71
CA GLU A 27 -14.00 -20.18 3.41
C GLU A 27 -14.20 -18.80 2.78
N PRO A 28 -13.94 -18.62 1.47
CA PRO A 28 -14.08 -17.33 0.79
C PRO A 28 -15.47 -16.70 0.99
N GLY A 29 -15.47 -15.45 1.42
CA GLY A 29 -16.68 -14.66 1.64
C GLY A 29 -17.34 -14.87 3.01
N THR A 30 -16.83 -15.74 3.88
CA THR A 30 -17.41 -15.96 5.21
C THR A 30 -16.86 -15.01 6.27
N GLU A 31 -15.61 -14.58 6.12
CA GLU A 31 -14.92 -13.71 7.07
C GLU A 31 -14.07 -12.67 6.33
N HIS A 32 -13.63 -11.64 7.05
CA HIS A 32 -12.66 -10.65 6.60
C HIS A 32 -11.46 -10.63 7.54
N LEU A 33 -10.27 -10.77 6.97
CA LEU A 33 -9.00 -10.56 7.65
C LEU A 33 -8.08 -9.77 6.74
N TYR A 34 -7.50 -8.69 7.25
CA TYR A 34 -6.49 -7.91 6.51
C TYR A 34 -5.33 -8.82 6.08
N CYS A 35 -4.92 -8.74 4.81
CA CYS A 35 -3.99 -9.71 4.25
C CYS A 35 -3.08 -9.10 3.19
N ASN A 36 -1.81 -8.88 3.52
CA ASN A 36 -0.78 -8.44 2.58
C ASN A 36 -0.55 -9.45 1.45
N SER A 37 -0.61 -10.76 1.76
CA SER A 37 -0.40 -11.82 0.79
C SER A 37 -1.34 -11.72 -0.41
N GLY A 38 -2.59 -11.30 -0.20
CA GLY A 38 -3.55 -11.08 -1.27
C GLY A 38 -3.07 -10.00 -2.26
N TYR A 39 -2.51 -8.91 -1.77
CA TYR A 39 -1.99 -7.82 -2.61
C TYR A 39 -0.70 -8.21 -3.32
N ILE A 40 0.18 -9.01 -2.69
CA ILE A 40 1.34 -9.61 -3.35
C ILE A 40 0.90 -10.51 -4.51
N LEU A 41 -0.14 -11.33 -4.34
CA LEU A 41 -0.67 -12.17 -5.42
C LEU A 41 -1.31 -11.35 -6.55
N LEU A 42 -1.98 -10.24 -6.23
CA LEU A 42 -2.55 -9.34 -7.24
C LEU A 42 -1.47 -8.77 -8.16
N THR A 43 -0.29 -8.41 -7.65
CA THR A 43 0.80 -7.96 -8.53
C THR A 43 1.24 -9.05 -9.49
N THR A 44 1.34 -10.30 -9.03
CA THR A 44 1.67 -11.44 -9.89
C THR A 44 0.61 -11.67 -10.97
N ILE A 45 -0.67 -11.47 -10.65
CA ILE A 45 -1.75 -11.56 -11.65
C ILE A 45 -1.60 -10.46 -12.70
N ILE A 46 -1.32 -9.22 -12.26
CA ILE A 46 -1.11 -8.08 -13.17
C ILE A 46 0.07 -8.37 -14.11
N GLU A 47 1.20 -8.84 -13.59
CA GLU A 47 2.37 -9.19 -14.40
C GLU A 47 2.07 -10.27 -15.43
N ARG A 48 1.34 -11.31 -15.07
CA ARG A 48 0.95 -12.40 -15.99
C ARG A 48 0.00 -11.94 -17.08
N VAL A 49 -0.94 -11.05 -16.74
CA VAL A 49 -1.94 -10.57 -17.70
C VAL A 49 -1.38 -9.48 -18.60
N SER A 50 -0.56 -8.58 -18.08
CA SER A 50 0.02 -7.47 -18.84
C SER A 50 1.28 -7.85 -19.61
N GLY A 51 2.02 -8.87 -19.15
CA GLY A 51 3.36 -9.20 -19.66
C GLY A 51 4.44 -8.23 -19.23
N GLN A 52 4.16 -7.34 -18.27
CA GLN A 52 5.07 -6.33 -17.75
C GLN A 52 5.39 -6.57 -16.28
N VAL A 53 6.57 -6.15 -15.81
CA VAL A 53 6.88 -6.08 -14.37
C VAL A 53 5.94 -5.08 -13.71
N PHE A 54 5.43 -5.40 -12.52
CA PHE A 54 4.41 -4.59 -11.85
C PHE A 54 4.83 -3.12 -11.63
N SER A 55 6.08 -2.87 -11.28
CA SER A 55 6.58 -1.50 -11.09
C SER A 55 6.49 -0.65 -12.36
N GLU A 56 6.84 -1.23 -13.54
CA GLU A 56 6.73 -0.54 -14.82
C GLU A 56 5.26 -0.39 -15.25
N PHE A 57 4.44 -1.43 -15.06
CA PHE A 57 3.01 -1.36 -15.31
C PHE A 57 2.36 -0.21 -14.52
N ALA A 58 2.61 -0.13 -13.21
CA ALA A 58 2.05 0.91 -12.36
C ALA A 58 2.53 2.32 -12.78
N LYS A 59 3.81 2.44 -13.13
CA LYS A 59 4.39 3.70 -13.62
C LYS A 59 3.71 4.16 -14.91
N GLU A 60 3.53 3.27 -15.89
CA GLU A 60 2.95 3.62 -17.19
C GLU A 60 1.44 3.84 -17.12
N GLN A 61 0.72 3.01 -16.37
CA GLN A 61 -0.73 3.02 -16.36
C GLN A 61 -1.34 3.91 -15.27
N ILE A 62 -0.58 4.27 -14.23
CA ILE A 62 -1.07 5.05 -13.09
C ILE A 62 -0.25 6.32 -12.89
N PHE A 63 1.05 6.20 -12.59
CA PHE A 63 1.82 7.34 -12.11
C PHE A 63 2.06 8.39 -13.19
N ASN A 64 2.48 7.98 -14.38
CA ASN A 64 2.69 8.89 -15.51
C ASN A 64 1.41 9.62 -15.93
N PRO A 65 0.25 8.95 -16.15
CA PRO A 65 -1.00 9.61 -16.50
C PRO A 65 -1.49 10.61 -15.46
N LEU A 66 -1.22 10.35 -14.17
CA LEU A 66 -1.56 11.28 -13.08
C LEU A 66 -0.52 12.39 -12.87
N GLY A 67 0.65 12.31 -13.51
CA GLY A 67 1.74 13.25 -13.30
C GLY A 67 2.52 13.04 -12.00
N MET A 68 2.41 11.86 -11.37
CA MET A 68 3.11 11.46 -10.13
C MET A 68 4.57 11.10 -10.45
N LYS A 69 5.42 12.11 -10.58
CA LYS A 69 6.79 11.97 -11.10
C LYS A 69 7.79 11.41 -10.09
N ASP A 70 7.49 11.55 -8.81
CA ASP A 70 8.34 11.13 -7.69
C ASP A 70 7.81 9.86 -7.00
N THR A 71 6.89 9.16 -7.67
CA THR A 71 6.28 7.92 -7.18
C THR A 71 6.76 6.72 -7.98
N ARG A 72 7.19 5.67 -7.26
CA ARG A 72 7.57 4.38 -7.84
C ARG A 72 7.51 3.26 -6.81
N PHE A 73 7.35 2.05 -7.28
CA PHE A 73 7.62 0.86 -6.46
C PHE A 73 9.12 0.58 -6.40
N TYR A 74 9.57 0.13 -5.23
CA TYR A 74 10.97 -0.21 -4.97
C TYR A 74 11.07 -1.65 -4.48
N ASP A 75 11.64 -2.51 -5.30
CA ASP A 75 11.79 -3.95 -5.09
C ASP A 75 13.19 -4.37 -4.61
N GLY A 76 14.03 -3.38 -4.28
CA GLY A 76 15.40 -3.64 -3.79
C GLY A 76 16.45 -3.91 -4.87
N THR A 77 16.08 -3.96 -6.14
CA THR A 77 17.03 -4.28 -7.24
C THR A 77 17.92 -3.11 -7.63
N GLU A 78 17.49 -1.89 -7.39
CA GLU A 78 18.27 -0.69 -7.62
C GLU A 78 19.17 -0.37 -6.40
N SER A 79 20.38 0.16 -6.65
CA SER A 79 21.22 0.81 -5.63
C SER A 79 20.41 1.91 -4.93
N PRO A 80 20.70 2.22 -3.63
CA PRO A 80 19.74 2.89 -2.74
C PRO A 80 18.95 3.97 -3.45
N ALA A 81 17.65 3.79 -3.48
CA ALA A 81 16.73 4.57 -4.30
C ALA A 81 17.03 6.07 -4.14
N LYS A 82 17.48 6.71 -5.22
CA LYS A 82 17.82 8.13 -5.22
C LYS A 82 16.65 8.94 -4.68
N GLY A 83 16.88 9.73 -3.65
CA GLY A 83 15.86 10.54 -3.00
C GLY A 83 15.06 9.82 -1.90
N ARG A 84 15.33 8.53 -1.61
CA ARG A 84 14.68 7.85 -0.50
C ARG A 84 15.14 8.44 0.83
N VAL A 85 14.18 8.87 1.64
CA VAL A 85 14.42 9.32 3.01
C VAL A 85 14.79 8.11 3.88
N THR A 86 15.82 8.26 4.73
CA THR A 86 16.21 7.20 5.67
C THR A 86 15.16 7.05 6.77
N GLY A 87 14.76 5.81 7.08
CA GLY A 87 13.87 5.47 8.17
C GLY A 87 14.61 5.34 9.50
N TYR A 88 13.92 5.64 10.59
CA TYR A 88 14.43 5.61 11.96
C TYR A 88 13.40 5.02 12.91
N HIS A 89 13.87 4.53 14.07
CA HIS A 89 13.03 4.25 15.24
C HIS A 89 13.72 4.79 16.50
N SER A 90 12.96 4.98 17.59
CA SER A 90 13.53 5.23 18.90
C SER A 90 13.71 3.91 19.64
N ASP A 91 14.86 3.70 20.25
CA ASP A 91 15.09 2.55 21.12
C ASP A 91 14.49 2.77 22.52
N ALA A 92 14.70 1.80 23.43
CA ALA A 92 14.20 1.85 24.79
C ALA A 92 14.81 2.99 25.63
N SER A 93 15.96 3.56 25.21
CA SER A 93 16.62 4.69 25.85
C SER A 93 16.11 6.04 25.31
N GLY A 94 15.34 6.03 24.23
CA GLY A 94 14.87 7.22 23.50
C GLY A 94 15.85 7.70 22.43
N ASP A 95 16.95 6.99 22.20
CA ASP A 95 17.90 7.31 21.15
C ASP A 95 17.34 6.97 19.77
N VAL A 96 17.55 7.86 18.80
CA VAL A 96 17.09 7.69 17.43
C VAL A 96 18.08 6.84 16.63
N ILE A 97 17.66 5.65 16.24
CA ILE A 97 18.46 4.66 15.53
C ILE A 97 17.98 4.52 14.09
N ARG A 98 18.92 4.42 13.17
CA ARG A 98 18.64 4.19 11.75
C ARG A 98 18.10 2.77 11.52
N ASP A 99 16.96 2.69 10.87
CA ASP A 99 16.37 1.42 10.44
C ASP A 99 16.95 0.93 9.12
N ARG A 100 16.98 -0.40 8.99
CA ARG A 100 17.33 -1.11 7.76
C ARG A 100 16.35 -2.25 7.55
N THR A 101 16.00 -2.50 6.31
CA THR A 101 15.21 -3.67 5.92
C THR A 101 15.90 -4.40 4.79
N THR A 102 15.71 -5.70 4.75
CA THR A 102 16.06 -6.59 3.64
C THR A 102 14.80 -7.16 2.97
N PHE A 103 13.65 -6.65 3.36
CA PHE A 103 12.34 -7.02 2.82
C PHE A 103 11.96 -6.09 1.68
N TYR A 104 11.71 -6.65 0.49
CA TYR A 104 11.49 -5.92 -0.75
C TYR A 104 10.32 -6.51 -1.55
N THR A 105 9.17 -6.65 -0.90
CA THR A 105 7.92 -6.99 -1.58
C THR A 105 7.22 -5.74 -2.12
N VAL A 106 6.47 -5.91 -3.20
CA VAL A 106 5.67 -4.84 -3.81
C VAL A 106 4.21 -5.26 -3.93
N GLY A 107 3.32 -4.28 -3.87
CA GLY A 107 1.87 -4.48 -3.97
C GLY A 107 1.16 -4.43 -2.62
N ASP A 108 1.69 -5.07 -1.60
CA ASP A 108 1.31 -4.90 -0.20
C ASP A 108 1.94 -3.65 0.43
N GLY A 109 3.01 -3.17 -0.19
CA GLY A 109 3.80 -2.01 0.20
C GLY A 109 4.86 -1.71 -0.86
N GLY A 110 6.03 -1.22 -0.43
CA GLY A 110 7.17 -0.95 -1.31
C GLY A 110 7.02 0.31 -2.17
N LEU A 111 5.99 1.14 -1.95
CA LEU A 111 5.80 2.39 -2.66
C LEU A 111 6.65 3.50 -2.05
N LEU A 112 7.45 4.17 -2.87
CA LEU A 112 8.12 5.43 -2.57
C LEU A 112 7.33 6.54 -3.24
N THR A 113 6.99 7.60 -2.49
CA THR A 113 6.15 8.69 -2.98
C THR A 113 6.42 9.99 -2.21
N THR A 114 5.73 11.05 -2.60
CA THR A 114 5.73 12.36 -1.93
C THR A 114 4.30 12.77 -1.58
N VAL A 115 4.15 13.76 -0.70
CA VAL A 115 2.84 14.34 -0.37
C VAL A 115 2.20 14.98 -1.61
N ASP A 116 3.00 15.61 -2.46
CA ASP A 116 2.53 16.24 -3.70
C ASP A 116 1.95 15.22 -4.68
N ASP A 117 2.64 14.08 -4.86
CA ASP A 117 2.15 13.01 -5.73
C ASP A 117 0.90 12.33 -5.14
N LEU A 118 0.84 12.14 -3.83
CA LEU A 118 -0.37 11.62 -3.18
C LEU A 118 -1.55 12.59 -3.28
N HIS A 119 -1.32 13.90 -3.33
CA HIS A 119 -2.36 14.86 -3.67
C HIS A 119 -2.91 14.64 -5.09
N LEU A 120 -2.05 14.37 -6.07
CA LEU A 120 -2.50 14.04 -7.43
C LEU A 120 -3.34 12.74 -7.46
N TRP A 121 -2.93 11.72 -6.69
CA TRP A 121 -3.71 10.50 -6.49
C TRP A 121 -5.08 10.80 -5.87
N ASP A 122 -5.15 11.64 -4.83
CA ASP A 122 -6.42 12.06 -4.21
C ASP A 122 -7.34 12.75 -5.23
N GLN A 123 -6.80 13.64 -6.05
CA GLN A 123 -7.57 14.37 -7.06
C GLN A 123 -8.18 13.45 -8.12
N ASN A 124 -7.56 12.28 -8.40
CA ASN A 124 -8.08 11.31 -9.34
C ASN A 124 -9.48 10.80 -8.94
N PHE A 125 -9.76 10.65 -7.65
CA PHE A 125 -11.09 10.20 -7.18
C PHE A 125 -12.22 11.21 -7.42
N TYR A 126 -11.90 12.48 -7.63
CA TYR A 126 -12.86 13.54 -7.94
C TYR A 126 -12.97 13.81 -9.43
N LYS A 127 -11.84 13.71 -10.14
CA LYS A 127 -11.73 14.08 -11.57
C LYS A 127 -11.86 12.89 -12.51
N ASP A 128 -11.84 11.67 -11.97
CA ASP A 128 -11.97 10.42 -12.73
C ASP A 128 -10.99 10.31 -13.91
N MET A 129 -9.70 10.55 -13.61
CA MET A 129 -8.67 10.72 -14.64
C MET A 129 -8.19 9.40 -15.25
N LEU A 130 -8.30 8.25 -14.52
CA LEU A 130 -7.71 6.98 -14.94
C LEU A 130 -8.72 5.91 -15.33
N LEU A 131 -9.76 5.70 -14.52
CA LEU A 131 -10.47 4.41 -14.49
C LEU A 131 -11.91 4.46 -14.99
N GLY A 132 -12.44 5.64 -15.22
CA GLY A 132 -13.85 5.84 -15.51
C GLY A 132 -14.73 5.74 -14.24
N LYS A 133 -15.79 6.53 -14.23
CA LYS A 133 -16.66 6.74 -13.06
C LYS A 133 -17.19 5.45 -12.42
N ALA A 134 -17.46 4.43 -13.24
CA ALA A 134 -17.96 3.14 -12.74
C ALA A 134 -16.91 2.44 -11.87
N THR A 135 -15.66 2.38 -12.31
CA THR A 135 -14.55 1.76 -11.56
C THR A 135 -14.21 2.58 -10.33
N THR A 136 -14.16 3.91 -10.42
CA THR A 136 -13.94 4.80 -9.28
C THR A 136 -15.02 4.59 -8.22
N ASN A 137 -16.29 4.51 -8.60
CA ASN A 137 -17.39 4.23 -7.65
C ASN A 137 -17.24 2.85 -7.01
N LEU A 138 -16.83 1.83 -7.77
CA LEU A 138 -16.57 0.49 -7.23
C LEU A 138 -15.45 0.52 -6.19
N MET A 139 -14.35 1.21 -6.47
CA MET A 139 -13.25 1.38 -5.52
C MET A 139 -13.68 2.09 -4.23
N LEU A 140 -14.64 2.99 -4.31
CA LEU A 140 -15.19 3.75 -3.18
C LEU A 140 -16.35 3.03 -2.47
N THR A 141 -16.49 1.72 -2.69
CA THR A 141 -17.52 0.87 -2.08
C THR A 141 -16.86 -0.22 -1.26
N SER A 142 -17.28 -0.37 0.00
CA SER A 142 -16.79 -1.46 0.87
C SER A 142 -17.30 -2.82 0.41
N CYS A 143 -16.50 -3.86 0.64
CA CYS A 143 -16.88 -5.24 0.37
C CYS A 143 -17.90 -5.76 1.40
N LYS A 144 -18.74 -6.70 0.98
CA LYS A 144 -19.68 -7.40 1.85
C LYS A 144 -19.35 -8.88 1.89
N LEU A 145 -19.53 -9.48 3.07
CA LEU A 145 -19.49 -10.92 3.24
C LEU A 145 -20.74 -11.58 2.63
N ASN A 146 -20.71 -12.91 2.49
CA ASN A 146 -21.87 -13.69 2.04
C ASN A 146 -23.10 -13.54 2.97
N SER A 147 -22.87 -13.20 4.24
CA SER A 147 -23.91 -12.87 5.22
C SER A 147 -24.62 -11.52 4.94
N GLY A 148 -24.04 -10.69 4.08
CA GLY A 148 -24.44 -9.29 3.86
C GLY A 148 -23.77 -8.29 4.80
N GLU A 149 -22.95 -8.76 5.76
CA GLU A 149 -22.19 -7.89 6.66
C GLU A 149 -21.16 -7.06 5.88
N ASP A 150 -21.07 -5.77 6.23
CA ASP A 150 -20.13 -4.84 5.63
C ASP A 150 -18.76 -4.92 6.31
N THR A 151 -17.72 -5.25 5.53
CA THR A 151 -16.35 -5.38 6.05
C THR A 151 -15.70 -4.06 6.41
N LYS A 152 -16.26 -2.93 6.02
CA LYS A 152 -15.65 -1.60 6.10
C LYS A 152 -14.29 -1.50 5.39
N TYR A 153 -14.04 -2.40 4.45
CA TYR A 153 -12.81 -2.47 3.67
C TYR A 153 -13.12 -2.84 2.21
N GLY A 154 -12.36 -2.31 1.27
CA GLY A 154 -12.45 -2.68 -0.14
C GLY A 154 -11.40 -1.96 -0.98
N PHE A 155 -10.78 -2.66 -1.91
CA PHE A 155 -9.76 -2.11 -2.83
C PHE A 155 -8.59 -1.40 -2.13
N GLY A 156 -8.17 -1.89 -0.95
CA GLY A 156 -7.11 -1.25 -0.17
C GLY A 156 -7.55 0.01 0.59
N LEU A 157 -8.84 0.23 0.74
CA LEU A 157 -9.40 1.39 1.42
C LEU A 157 -10.22 0.96 2.63
N VAL A 158 -10.04 1.64 3.74
CA VAL A 158 -10.84 1.54 4.97
C VAL A 158 -11.92 2.60 4.93
N PHE A 159 -13.16 2.21 5.23
CA PHE A 159 -14.34 3.10 5.26
C PHE A 159 -14.75 3.33 6.70
N GLY A 160 -14.80 4.58 7.12
CA GLY A 160 -15.06 4.95 8.50
C GLY A 160 -15.84 6.26 8.66
N ASP A 161 -15.90 6.71 9.89
CA ASP A 161 -16.50 7.98 10.31
C ASP A 161 -15.58 8.67 11.32
N TYR A 162 -15.44 9.96 11.18
CA TYR A 162 -14.78 10.81 12.17
C TYR A 162 -15.69 11.96 12.54
N LYS A 163 -16.26 11.93 13.75
CA LYS A 163 -17.18 12.95 14.26
C LYS A 163 -18.37 13.25 13.33
N GLY A 164 -18.96 12.20 12.75
CA GLY A 164 -20.08 12.31 11.81
C GLY A 164 -19.68 12.65 10.37
N LEU A 165 -18.38 12.73 10.07
CA LEU A 165 -17.88 12.94 8.72
C LEU A 165 -17.40 11.60 8.14
N ARG A 166 -17.89 11.22 6.97
CA ARG A 166 -17.45 10.04 6.27
C ARG A 166 -15.97 10.13 5.94
N THR A 167 -15.22 9.05 6.25
CA THR A 167 -13.80 8.96 5.94
C THR A 167 -13.49 7.77 5.07
N ILE A 168 -12.48 7.92 4.21
CA ILE A 168 -11.86 6.85 3.44
C ILE A 168 -10.36 7.00 3.61
N HIS A 169 -9.69 5.96 4.11
CA HIS A 169 -8.27 6.06 4.42
C HIS A 169 -7.53 4.74 4.26
N HIS A 170 -6.22 4.80 4.26
CA HIS A 170 -5.35 3.66 4.54
C HIS A 170 -4.06 4.16 5.18
N ALA A 171 -3.67 3.53 6.29
CA ALA A 171 -2.39 3.77 6.93
C ALA A 171 -1.31 2.83 6.36
N GLY A 172 -0.05 3.21 6.51
CA GLY A 172 1.10 2.38 6.18
C GLY A 172 2.07 2.27 7.35
N GLU A 173 2.50 1.05 7.60
CA GLU A 173 3.54 0.75 8.57
C GLU A 173 4.66 -0.04 7.93
N TRP A 174 5.87 0.47 8.00
CA TRP A 174 7.07 -0.21 7.57
C TRP A 174 8.21 0.06 8.56
N ILE A 175 9.27 -0.72 8.47
CA ILE A 175 10.47 -0.54 9.29
C ILE A 175 11.01 0.89 9.08
N GLY A 176 10.94 1.72 10.14
CA GLY A 176 11.37 3.12 10.12
C GLY A 176 10.39 4.11 9.51
N TYR A 177 9.16 3.71 9.14
CA TYR A 177 8.19 4.60 8.51
C TYR A 177 6.79 4.38 9.06
N ARG A 178 6.04 5.49 9.16
CA ARG A 178 4.59 5.52 9.42
C ARG A 178 3.94 6.49 8.45
N THR A 179 2.86 6.08 7.85
CA THR A 179 2.14 6.92 6.89
C THR A 179 0.65 6.80 7.12
N ASP A 180 -0.08 7.85 6.81
CA ASP A 180 -1.54 7.81 6.73
C ASP A 180 -2.02 8.81 5.68
N MET A 181 -3.04 8.39 4.94
CA MET A 181 -3.78 9.24 4.04
C MET A 181 -5.25 9.09 4.35
N ILE A 182 -5.84 10.10 4.99
CA ILE A 182 -7.27 10.14 5.32
C ILE A 182 -7.98 11.17 4.44
N ARG A 183 -9.09 10.76 3.84
CA ARG A 183 -9.92 11.57 2.94
C ARG A 183 -11.29 11.79 3.57
N PHE A 184 -11.79 13.00 3.47
CA PHE A 184 -13.16 13.41 3.77
C PHE A 184 -13.84 13.76 2.44
N PRO A 185 -14.33 12.75 1.71
CA PRO A 185 -14.73 12.95 0.30
C PRO A 185 -15.86 13.95 0.13
N ASP A 186 -16.79 14.03 1.08
CA ASP A 186 -17.94 14.94 1.01
C ASP A 186 -17.53 16.40 1.27
N GLN A 187 -16.39 16.61 1.95
CA GLN A 187 -15.82 17.94 2.23
C GLN A 187 -14.73 18.33 1.22
N HIS A 188 -14.38 17.44 0.28
CA HIS A 188 -13.24 17.62 -0.63
C HIS A 188 -11.95 17.98 0.12
N PHE A 189 -11.71 17.31 1.26
CA PHE A 189 -10.58 17.57 2.14
C PHE A 189 -9.83 16.26 2.43
N SER A 190 -8.49 16.35 2.47
CA SER A 190 -7.63 15.21 2.79
C SER A 190 -6.48 15.63 3.70
N VAL A 191 -6.03 14.70 4.53
CA VAL A 191 -4.80 14.83 5.32
C VAL A 191 -3.86 13.72 4.89
N ILE A 192 -2.63 14.08 4.54
CA ILE A 192 -1.58 13.15 4.14
C ILE A 192 -0.41 13.34 5.08
N CYS A 193 0.02 12.27 5.71
CA CYS A 193 1.16 12.26 6.62
C CYS A 193 2.16 11.18 6.19
N LEU A 194 3.40 11.59 5.94
CA LEU A 194 4.51 10.69 5.64
C LEU A 194 5.61 10.94 6.68
N SER A 195 5.87 9.96 7.54
CA SER A 195 6.89 10.03 8.57
C SER A 195 7.99 8.99 8.31
N ASN A 196 9.23 9.38 8.52
CA ASN A 196 10.38 8.50 8.54
C ASN A 196 10.83 8.12 9.96
N LEU A 197 9.92 8.19 10.93
CA LEU A 197 10.08 7.69 12.29
C LEU A 197 9.05 6.57 12.53
N GLY A 198 9.53 5.34 12.74
CA GLY A 198 8.70 4.15 12.90
C GLY A 198 8.11 3.96 14.29
N SER A 199 8.51 4.77 15.27
CA SER A 199 8.12 4.66 16.69
C SER A 199 7.14 5.73 17.14
N ILE A 200 6.35 6.31 16.24
CA ILE A 200 5.29 7.27 16.55
C ILE A 200 3.93 6.58 16.65
#